data_5d25fd089886f942a64ae737fd83f9ca
#
_entry.id   5d25fd089886f942a64ae737fd83f9ca
#
_cell.length_a   1.000
_cell.length_b   1.000
_cell.length_c   1.000
_cell.angle_alpha   90.00
_cell.angle_beta   90.00
_cell.angle_gamma   90.00
#
_symmetry.space_group_name_H-M   'P 1'
#
loop_
_entity.id
_entity.type
_entity.pdbx_description
1 polymer ?
#
loop_
_entity_poly.entity_id
_entity_poly.type
_entity_poly.pdbx_seq_one_letter_code
_entity_poly.pdbx_strand_id
1 'polypeptide(L)' 'MSVNQIQIHVENIKCGGCEKSILKGLAGLEGLSDVVIDRDQQLISATGDPSLREALVAKLKSMGYPEQGSVSG' A
#
# COMPACT_ATOMS: atom_id res chain seq x y z
N MET A 1 8.10 20.28 9.22
CA MET A 1 7.21 19.64 8.52
C MET A 1 7.69 18.59 7.67
N SER A 2 7.68 17.40 8.05
CA SER A 2 8.14 16.37 7.22
C SER A 2 6.99 15.58 6.78
N VAL A 3 6.75 15.64 5.52
CA VAL A 3 5.77 14.80 4.89
C VAL A 3 6.53 13.58 4.44
N ASN A 4 6.27 12.47 5.05
CA ASN A 4 6.93 11.22 4.68
C ASN A 4 6.09 10.47 3.68
N GLN A 5 6.73 10.07 2.60
CA GLN A 5 6.09 9.28 1.59
C GLN A 5 6.42 7.81 1.82
N ILE A 6 5.40 6.99 1.89
CA ILE A 6 5.55 5.56 2.09
C ILE A 6 5.39 4.89 0.74
N GLN A 7 6.38 4.09 0.35
CA GLN A 7 6.33 3.36 -0.92
C GLN A 7 6.49 1.88 -0.64
N ILE A 8 5.57 1.10 -1.16
CA ILE A 8 5.56 -0.34 -0.94
C ILE A 8 5.33 -1.03 -2.27
N HIS A 9 6.23 -1.90 -2.66
CA HIS A 9 6.03 -2.75 -3.81
C HIS A 9 5.26 -3.97 -3.37
N VAL A 10 4.16 -4.25 -4.02
CA VAL A 10 3.32 -5.40 -3.67
C VAL A 10 3.17 -6.32 -4.86
N GLU A 11 2.58 -7.48 -4.62
CA GLU A 11 2.33 -8.45 -5.67
C GLU A 11 0.84 -8.58 -5.93
N ASN A 12 0.52 -9.16 -7.05
CA ASN A 12 -0.86 -9.49 -7.42
C ASN A 12 -1.72 -8.32 -7.86
N ILE A 13 -1.16 -7.16 -8.11
CA ILE A 13 -1.94 -6.08 -8.69
C ILE A 13 -1.97 -6.30 -10.20
N LYS A 14 -3.10 -6.78 -10.71
CA LYS A 14 -3.19 -7.17 -12.10
C LYS A 14 -4.23 -6.40 -12.91
N CYS A 15 -5.15 -5.73 -12.26
CA CYS A 15 -6.20 -5.03 -12.99
C CYS A 15 -6.72 -3.84 -12.19
N GLY A 16 -7.56 -3.04 -12.83
CA GLY A 16 -8.10 -1.85 -12.19
C GLY A 16 -8.96 -2.15 -10.98
N GLY A 17 -9.59 -3.32 -10.96
CA GLY A 17 -10.38 -3.71 -9.81
C GLY A 17 -9.53 -3.88 -8.55
N CYS A 18 -8.31 -4.35 -8.73
CA CYS A 18 -7.38 -4.48 -7.62
C CYS A 18 -7.03 -3.11 -7.04
N GLU A 19 -6.79 -2.14 -7.92
CA GLU A 19 -6.49 -0.78 -7.46
C GLU A 19 -7.63 -0.24 -6.62
N LYS A 20 -8.86 -0.41 -7.08
CA LYS A 20 -10.00 0.11 -6.34
C LYS A 20 -10.14 -0.57 -4.97
N SER A 21 -9.94 -1.87 -4.94
CA SER A 21 -10.02 -2.60 -3.68
C SER A 21 -8.97 -2.11 -2.69
N ILE A 22 -7.76 -1.91 -3.18
CA ILE A 22 -6.67 -1.43 -2.34
C ILE A 22 -6.97 -0.02 -1.84
N LEU A 23 -7.41 0.85 -2.72
CA LEU A 23 -7.73 2.23 -2.33
C LEU A 23 -8.81 2.26 -1.25
N LYS A 24 -9.83 1.42 -1.41
CA LYS A 24 -10.88 1.34 -0.42
C LYS A 24 -10.36 0.85 0.91
N GLY A 25 -9.54 -0.18 0.88
CA GLY A 25 -8.97 -0.73 2.10
C GLY A 25 -8.07 0.26 2.82
N LEU A 26 -7.25 0.97 2.06
CA LEU A 26 -6.33 1.93 2.64
C LEU A 26 -7.02 3.20 3.10
N ALA A 27 -8.14 3.53 2.51
CA ALA A 27 -8.89 4.70 2.93
C ALA A 27 -9.40 4.58 4.37
N GLY A 28 -9.46 3.37 4.89
CA GLY A 28 -9.84 3.15 6.26
C GLY A 28 -8.73 3.42 7.26
N LEU A 29 -7.51 3.63 6.78
CA LEU A 29 -6.39 3.90 7.67
C LEU A 29 -6.27 5.41 7.90
N GLU A 30 -6.35 5.81 9.15
CA GLU A 30 -6.22 7.21 9.50
C GLU A 30 -4.78 7.66 9.35
N GLY A 31 -4.61 8.89 8.92
CA GLY A 31 -3.27 9.46 8.78
C GLY A 31 -2.64 9.26 7.42
N LEU A 32 -3.28 8.49 6.55
CA LEU A 32 -2.80 8.32 5.18
C LEU A 32 -3.50 9.28 4.24
N SER A 33 -2.75 9.83 3.30
CA SER A 33 -3.32 10.68 2.26
C SER A 33 -2.55 10.45 0.97
N ASP A 34 -3.10 10.95 -0.13
CA ASP A 34 -2.45 10.88 -1.45
C ASP A 34 -2.01 9.48 -1.82
N VAL A 35 -2.90 8.52 -1.63
CA VAL A 35 -2.59 7.14 -1.98
C VAL A 35 -2.62 7.00 -3.49
N VAL A 36 -1.52 6.53 -4.06
CA VAL A 36 -1.38 6.32 -5.50
C VAL A 36 -0.92 4.89 -5.74
N ILE A 37 -1.49 4.25 -6.72
CA ILE A 37 -1.15 2.88 -7.07
C ILE A 37 -0.67 2.86 -8.52
N ASP A 38 0.55 2.35 -8.71
CA ASP A 38 1.12 2.18 -10.03
C ASP A 38 1.11 0.69 -10.37
N ARG A 39 0.23 0.30 -11.28
CA ARG A 39 0.11 -1.11 -11.64
C ARG A 39 1.33 -1.63 -12.40
N ASP A 40 1.93 -0.79 -13.21
CA ASP A 40 3.08 -1.21 -13.99
C ASP A 40 4.26 -1.60 -13.11
N GLN A 41 4.45 -0.88 -12.04
CA GLN A 41 5.52 -1.16 -11.09
C GLN A 41 5.03 -1.92 -9.87
N GLN A 42 3.74 -2.14 -9.79
CA GLN A 42 3.11 -2.74 -8.61
C GLN A 42 3.54 -2.02 -7.34
N LEU A 43 3.53 -0.71 -7.42
CA LEU A 43 3.99 0.16 -6.34
C LEU A 43 2.83 0.93 -5.76
N ILE A 44 2.74 0.95 -4.45
CA ILE A 44 1.75 1.74 -3.74
C ILE A 44 2.49 2.85 -3.02
N SER A 45 2.09 4.08 -3.28
CA SER A 45 2.66 5.24 -2.61
C SER A 45 1.59 5.91 -1.79
N ALA A 46 1.94 6.34 -0.62
CA ALA A 46 1.02 7.07 0.24
C ALA A 46 1.81 8.06 1.09
N THR A 47 1.15 9.11 1.50
CA THR A 47 1.77 10.11 2.35
C THR A 47 1.24 9.93 3.77
N GLY A 48 2.13 9.90 4.73
CA GLY A 48 1.74 9.74 6.12
C GLY A 48 2.90 9.47 7.03
N ASP A 49 2.59 9.13 8.27
CA ASP A 49 3.60 8.84 9.26
C ASP A 49 4.30 7.53 8.92
N PRO A 50 5.62 7.46 9.00
CA PRO A 50 6.34 6.21 8.70
C PRO A 50 5.88 5.03 9.55
N SER A 51 5.35 5.27 10.73
CA SER A 51 4.86 4.19 11.57
C SER A 51 3.64 3.51 10.95
N LEU A 52 2.98 4.17 10.02
CA LEU A 52 1.82 3.58 9.34
C LEU A 52 2.25 2.53 8.32
N ARG A 53 3.51 2.48 7.99
CA ARG A 53 3.99 1.51 7.01
C ARG A 53 3.65 0.08 7.41
N GLU A 54 3.83 -0.24 8.66
CA GLU A 54 3.52 -1.58 9.15
C GLU A 54 2.03 -1.89 9.02
N ALA A 55 1.19 -0.93 9.40
CA ALA A 55 -0.24 -1.11 9.27
C ALA A 55 -0.64 -1.27 7.80
N LEU A 56 0.01 -0.50 6.94
CA LEU A 56 -0.24 -0.54 5.51
C LEU A 56 0.12 -1.92 4.95
N VAL A 57 1.30 -2.40 5.28
CA VAL A 57 1.76 -3.71 4.82
C VAL A 57 0.85 -4.81 5.33
N ALA A 58 0.48 -4.75 6.59
CA ALA A 58 -0.39 -5.75 7.18
C ALA A 58 -1.76 -5.76 6.50
N LYS A 59 -2.28 -4.58 6.20
CA LYS A 59 -3.56 -4.46 5.52
C LYS A 59 -3.49 -5.06 4.11
N LEU A 60 -2.44 -4.73 3.39
CA LEU A 60 -2.26 -5.23 2.03
C LEU A 60 -2.10 -6.75 2.03
N LYS A 61 -1.36 -7.28 2.96
CA LYS A 61 -1.18 -8.72 3.07
C LYS A 61 -2.52 -9.40 3.35
N SER A 62 -3.31 -8.80 4.21
CA SER A 62 -4.62 -9.31 4.55
C SER A 62 -5.55 -9.33 3.35
N MET A 63 -5.35 -8.41 2.42
CA MET A 63 -6.17 -8.31 1.23
C MET A 63 -5.66 -9.18 0.07
N GLY A 64 -4.55 -9.87 0.26
CA GLY A 64 -3.99 -10.71 -0.78
C GLY A 64 -2.90 -10.05 -1.61
N TYR A 65 -2.39 -8.93 -1.15
CA TYR A 65 -1.34 -8.20 -1.87
C TYR A 65 -0.10 -8.07 -0.98
N PRO A 66 0.64 -9.15 -0.78
CA PRO A 66 1.82 -9.10 0.09
C PRO A 66 2.92 -8.24 -0.52
N GLU A 67 3.73 -7.68 0.35
CA GLU A 67 4.85 -6.85 -0.09
C GLU A 67 5.87 -7.71 -0.84
N GLN A 68 6.35 -7.19 -1.96
CA GLN A 68 7.39 -7.87 -2.72
C GLN A 68 8.69 -7.88 -1.92
N GLY A 69 9.42 -8.96 -2.04
CA GLY A 69 10.67 -9.09 -1.35
C GLY A 69 10.52 -9.35 0.14
N SER A 70 9.28 -9.40 0.60
CA SER A 70 9.03 -9.74 1.96
C SER A 70 9.18 -11.23 2.07
N VAL A 71 10.30 -11.66 2.54
CA VAL A 71 10.50 -13.06 2.72
C VAL A 71 9.79 -13.43 3.98
N SER A 72 8.65 -13.94 3.82
CA SER A 72 7.98 -14.40 4.97
C SER A 72 8.61 -15.69 5.29
N GLY A 73 9.53 -15.61 5.88
CA GLY A 73 10.17 -16.79 6.23
C GLY A 73 10.28 -17.52 6.98
#